data_126ef08db2369895547050d0e4054252
#
_entry.id   126ef08db2369895547050d0e4054252
#
_cell.length_a   1.000
_cell.length_b   1.000
_cell.length_c   1.000
_cell.angle_alpha   90.00
_cell.angle_beta   90.00
_cell.angle_gamma   90.00
#
_symmetry.space_group_name_H-M   'P 1'
#
loop_
_entity.id
_entity.type
_entity.pdbx_description
1 polymer ?
#
loop_
_entity_poly.entity_id
_entity_poly.type
_entity_poly.pdbx_seq_one_letter_code
_entity_poly.pdbx_strand_id
1 'polypeptide(L)'
;MKNFQRFCTLFLLMIGLCSFALHAQSYAGLWRQVEQAQKKSLPQTVVKLTEKIYRKAELEKNAPQMLKAYICREAYQERLTPDSLYTNLKKLESWVESEKNLVNKAILHSLLAREYSDYMRHNRRQLSDRTALDVDEAPADIREWSTNLFVAKVDEHNLASLKDSVRLLEVSSKEYVPFVELEDGSRFYGHDMYLLLAARAVDTYQLLDGFQVDTLQRARINSVYTNMINAYRHRVGAEDAVVLATLDNWKWKSTGGGISREPYTTYRERKERLDKEHLEVLDNLIREYGGREICAEVYID
;
A
#
# COMPACT_ATOMS: atom_id res chain seq x y z
N MET A 1 3.20 64.76 -17.54
CA MET A 1 3.87 63.78 -16.62
C MET A 1 2.91 63.08 -15.67
N LYS A 2 1.97 63.71 -14.99
CA LYS A 2 1.02 63.04 -14.06
C LYS A 2 0.12 61.98 -14.72
N ASN A 3 -0.28 62.15 -15.97
CA ASN A 3 -1.17 61.18 -16.65
C ASN A 3 -0.42 59.93 -17.13
N PHE A 4 0.87 60.04 -17.45
CA PHE A 4 1.72 58.91 -17.84
C PHE A 4 2.03 58.01 -16.61
N GLN A 5 2.30 58.61 -15.47
CA GLN A 5 2.51 57.87 -14.21
C GLN A 5 1.25 57.11 -13.76
N ARG A 6 0.07 57.69 -13.93
CA ARG A 6 -1.20 57.01 -13.67
C ARG A 6 -1.48 55.85 -14.63
N PHE A 7 -1.09 55.99 -15.88
CA PHE A 7 -1.22 54.91 -16.87
C PHE A 7 -0.27 53.74 -16.56
N CYS A 8 0.98 54.02 -16.20
CA CYS A 8 1.95 52.99 -15.80
C CYS A 8 1.55 52.27 -14.52
N THR A 9 0.98 52.96 -13.50
CA THR A 9 0.48 52.34 -12.29
C THR A 9 -0.77 51.48 -12.52
N LEU A 10 -1.69 51.89 -13.39
CA LEU A 10 -2.85 51.08 -13.77
C LEU A 10 -2.46 49.86 -14.60
N PHE A 11 -1.46 49.98 -15.48
CA PHE A 11 -0.97 48.87 -16.29
C PHE A 11 -0.21 47.84 -15.46
N LEU A 12 0.58 48.25 -14.46
CA LEU A 12 1.23 47.38 -13.49
C LEU A 12 0.22 46.69 -12.56
N LEU A 13 -0.86 47.35 -12.16
CA LEU A 13 -1.95 46.75 -11.42
C LEU A 13 -2.74 45.72 -12.25
N MET A 14 -2.95 46.00 -13.55
CA MET A 14 -3.60 45.02 -14.44
C MET A 14 -2.73 43.81 -14.72
N ILE A 15 -1.41 43.95 -14.87
CA ILE A 15 -0.48 42.82 -15.00
C ILE A 15 -0.45 42.00 -13.69
N GLY A 16 -0.47 42.64 -12.54
CA GLY A 16 -0.57 41.98 -11.23
C GLY A 16 -1.87 41.17 -11.04
N LEU A 17 -2.99 41.71 -11.52
CA LEU A 17 -4.29 41.04 -11.46
C LEU A 17 -4.44 39.91 -12.49
N CYS A 18 -3.82 40.02 -13.66
CA CYS A 18 -3.77 38.94 -14.65
C CYS A 18 -2.90 37.74 -14.19
N SER A 19 -1.87 37.99 -13.37
CA SER A 19 -1.03 36.94 -12.83
C SER A 19 -1.74 36.11 -11.74
N PHE A 20 -2.79 36.62 -11.08
CA PHE A 20 -3.60 35.94 -10.11
C PHE A 20 -4.83 35.21 -10.70
N ALA A 21 -5.13 35.42 -11.96
CA ALA A 21 -6.24 34.74 -12.64
C ALA A 21 -5.82 33.45 -13.40
N LEU A 22 -4.63 32.92 -13.16
CA LEU A 22 -4.43 31.45 -13.33
C LEU A 22 -5.32 30.79 -12.28
N HIS A 23 -6.55 30.50 -12.65
CA HIS A 23 -7.47 29.72 -11.84
C HIS A 23 -6.72 28.48 -11.40
N ALA A 24 -6.29 28.44 -10.14
CA ALA A 24 -5.73 27.25 -9.54
C ALA A 24 -6.83 26.19 -9.60
N GLN A 25 -6.79 25.39 -10.66
CA GLN A 25 -7.79 24.36 -10.89
C GLN A 25 -7.85 23.47 -9.66
N SER A 26 -9.03 23.31 -9.06
CA SER A 26 -9.19 22.50 -7.86
C SER A 26 -8.81 21.06 -8.14
N TYR A 27 -8.32 20.34 -7.13
CA TYR A 27 -8.04 18.90 -7.26
C TYR A 27 -9.26 18.14 -7.76
N ALA A 28 -10.45 18.44 -7.24
CA ALA A 28 -11.69 17.80 -7.69
C ALA A 28 -11.93 18.02 -9.20
N GLY A 29 -11.66 19.23 -9.71
CA GLY A 29 -11.78 19.52 -11.13
C GLY A 29 -10.76 18.77 -11.99
N LEU A 30 -9.53 18.64 -11.52
CA LEU A 30 -8.46 17.87 -12.19
C LEU A 30 -8.77 16.38 -12.19
N TRP A 31 -9.17 15.80 -11.06
CA TRP A 31 -9.52 14.39 -10.97
C TRP A 31 -10.73 14.04 -11.84
N ARG A 32 -11.73 14.91 -11.92
CA ARG A 32 -12.87 14.73 -12.85
C ARG A 32 -12.41 14.65 -14.32
N GLN A 33 -11.41 15.44 -14.71
CA GLN A 33 -10.82 15.34 -16.05
C GLN A 33 -10.06 14.04 -16.25
N VAL A 34 -9.34 13.56 -15.24
CA VAL A 34 -8.68 12.24 -15.25
C VAL A 34 -9.72 11.14 -15.47
N GLU A 35 -10.81 11.13 -14.70
CA GLU A 35 -11.90 10.15 -14.84
C GLU A 35 -12.52 10.18 -16.26
N GLN A 36 -12.73 11.38 -16.82
CA GLN A 36 -13.23 11.51 -18.18
C GLN A 36 -12.26 10.96 -19.22
N ALA A 37 -10.94 11.19 -19.04
CA ALA A 37 -9.92 10.65 -19.91
C ALA A 37 -9.82 9.12 -19.79
N GLN A 38 -9.98 8.57 -18.60
CA GLN A 38 -10.05 7.13 -18.34
C GLN A 38 -11.25 6.48 -19.07
N LYS A 39 -12.45 7.06 -18.90
CA LYS A 39 -13.67 6.59 -19.59
C LYS A 39 -13.55 6.62 -21.12
N LYS A 40 -12.77 7.55 -21.67
CA LYS A 40 -12.49 7.67 -23.10
C LYS A 40 -11.30 6.86 -23.57
N SER A 41 -10.67 6.07 -22.68
CA SER A 41 -9.46 5.27 -22.98
C SER A 41 -8.32 6.12 -23.58
N LEU A 42 -8.04 7.28 -22.96
CA LEU A 42 -7.01 8.23 -23.39
C LEU A 42 -5.78 8.21 -22.44
N PRO A 43 -4.95 7.15 -22.46
CA PRO A 43 -3.89 6.95 -21.48
C PRO A 43 -2.87 8.10 -21.43
N GLN A 44 -2.45 8.66 -22.56
CA GLN A 44 -1.54 9.80 -22.58
C GLN A 44 -2.12 11.05 -21.92
N THR A 45 -3.44 11.26 -22.04
CA THR A 45 -4.13 12.38 -21.37
C THR A 45 -4.19 12.15 -19.88
N VAL A 46 -4.42 10.91 -19.43
CA VAL A 46 -4.36 10.55 -18.01
C VAL A 46 -2.99 10.86 -17.42
N VAL A 47 -1.90 10.42 -18.09
CA VAL A 47 -0.51 10.70 -17.64
C VAL A 47 -0.25 12.20 -17.53
N LYS A 48 -0.66 13.00 -18.52
CA LYS A 48 -0.48 14.46 -18.49
C LYS A 48 -1.26 15.14 -17.35
N LEU A 49 -2.49 14.72 -17.12
CA LEU A 49 -3.33 15.29 -16.06
C LEU A 49 -2.84 14.88 -14.66
N THR A 50 -2.44 13.66 -14.48
CA THR A 50 -1.88 13.18 -13.20
C THR A 50 -0.52 13.83 -12.91
N GLU A 51 0.33 14.05 -13.91
CA GLU A 51 1.55 14.83 -13.72
C GLU A 51 1.24 16.27 -13.28
N LYS A 52 0.22 16.91 -13.86
CA LYS A 52 -0.23 18.25 -13.44
C LYS A 52 -0.70 18.26 -11.98
N ILE A 53 -1.45 17.22 -11.56
CA ILE A 53 -1.89 17.06 -10.17
C ILE A 53 -0.69 16.87 -9.26
N TYR A 54 0.25 16.00 -9.63
CA TYR A 54 1.46 15.73 -8.87
C TYR A 54 2.26 17.00 -8.61
N ARG A 55 2.56 17.78 -9.67
CA ARG A 55 3.31 19.05 -9.56
C ARG A 55 2.61 20.07 -8.67
N LYS A 56 1.29 20.20 -8.81
CA LYS A 56 0.50 21.06 -7.94
C LYS A 56 0.59 20.61 -6.47
N ALA A 57 0.44 19.31 -6.21
CA ALA A 57 0.49 18.74 -4.89
C ALA A 57 1.89 18.85 -4.25
N GLU A 58 2.94 18.71 -5.03
CA GLU A 58 4.33 18.90 -4.61
C GLU A 58 4.57 20.33 -4.12
N LEU A 59 4.12 21.34 -4.89
CA LEU A 59 4.20 22.75 -4.49
C LEU A 59 3.41 23.05 -3.20
N GLU A 60 2.25 22.43 -3.04
CA GLU A 60 1.37 22.61 -1.88
C GLU A 60 1.72 21.67 -0.71
N LYS A 61 2.73 20.80 -0.88
CA LYS A 61 3.12 19.77 0.10
C LYS A 61 1.95 18.87 0.51
N ASN A 62 1.06 18.56 -0.43
CA ASN A 62 -0.13 17.74 -0.22
C ASN A 62 0.19 16.28 -0.55
N ALA A 63 0.70 15.55 0.43
CA ALA A 63 1.13 14.16 0.28
C ALA A 63 0.03 13.21 -0.25
N PRO A 64 -1.22 13.22 0.24
CA PRO A 64 -2.26 12.38 -0.30
C PRO A 64 -2.53 12.56 -1.79
N GLN A 65 -2.51 13.81 -2.28
CA GLN A 65 -2.68 14.11 -3.69
C GLN A 65 -1.46 13.69 -4.53
N MET A 66 -0.25 13.87 -3.98
CA MET A 66 0.99 13.40 -4.63
C MET A 66 0.98 11.89 -4.81
N LEU A 67 0.67 11.14 -3.74
CA LEU A 67 0.64 9.69 -3.73
C LEU A 67 -0.40 9.14 -4.72
N LYS A 68 -1.65 9.65 -4.70
CA LYS A 68 -2.68 9.25 -5.64
C LYS A 68 -2.29 9.56 -7.08
N ALA A 69 -1.76 10.75 -7.33
CA ALA A 69 -1.34 11.16 -8.67
C ALA A 69 -0.17 10.32 -9.19
N TYR A 70 0.79 10.00 -8.32
CA TYR A 70 1.91 9.12 -8.63
C TYR A 70 1.41 7.76 -9.09
N ILE A 71 0.64 7.05 -8.26
CA ILE A 71 0.16 5.69 -8.57
C ILE A 71 -0.66 5.68 -9.87
N CYS A 72 -1.59 6.63 -10.00
CA CYS A 72 -2.41 6.72 -11.20
C CYS A 72 -1.56 6.95 -12.46
N ARG A 73 -0.56 7.83 -12.37
CA ARG A 73 0.37 8.11 -13.48
C ARG A 73 1.15 6.86 -13.88
N GLU A 74 1.77 6.18 -12.91
CA GLU A 74 2.61 5.01 -13.18
C GLU A 74 1.81 3.86 -13.82
N ALA A 75 0.62 3.59 -13.32
CA ALA A 75 -0.27 2.56 -13.87
C ALA A 75 -0.63 2.80 -15.36
N TYR A 76 -0.70 4.06 -15.79
CA TYR A 76 -0.97 4.41 -17.19
C TYR A 76 0.31 4.54 -18.02
N GLN A 77 1.41 4.97 -17.41
CA GLN A 77 2.70 5.08 -18.08
C GLN A 77 3.27 3.71 -18.45
N GLU A 78 3.15 2.72 -17.56
CA GLU A 78 3.53 1.33 -17.80
C GLU A 78 2.81 0.74 -19.02
N ARG A 79 1.51 1.04 -19.20
CA ARG A 79 0.76 0.63 -20.39
C ARG A 79 1.26 1.25 -21.69
N LEU A 80 1.81 2.47 -21.63
CA LEU A 80 2.35 3.20 -22.78
C LEU A 80 3.79 2.81 -23.09
N THR A 81 4.58 2.51 -22.06
CA THR A 81 6.00 2.22 -22.16
C THR A 81 6.36 1.16 -21.12
N PRO A 82 6.26 -0.14 -21.44
CA PRO A 82 6.52 -1.24 -20.49
C PRO A 82 7.89 -1.15 -19.81
N ASP A 83 8.92 -0.62 -20.50
CA ASP A 83 10.26 -0.47 -19.95
C ASP A 83 10.37 0.69 -18.92
N SER A 84 9.30 1.45 -18.71
CA SER A 84 9.29 2.56 -17.74
C SER A 84 9.35 2.08 -16.28
N LEU A 85 8.99 0.83 -16.00
CA LEU A 85 8.96 0.27 -14.65
C LEU A 85 10.31 0.43 -13.93
N TYR A 86 11.43 0.14 -14.61
CA TYR A 86 12.76 0.32 -14.02
C TYR A 86 13.03 1.78 -13.62
N THR A 87 12.71 2.72 -14.50
CA THR A 87 12.87 4.16 -14.23
C THR A 87 11.97 4.61 -13.09
N ASN A 88 10.76 4.07 -13.01
CA ASN A 88 9.78 4.40 -11.98
C ASN A 88 10.20 3.87 -10.60
N LEU A 89 10.72 2.65 -10.54
CA LEU A 89 11.32 2.11 -9.31
C LEU A 89 12.43 3.00 -8.77
N LYS A 90 13.36 3.42 -9.63
CA LYS A 90 14.47 4.34 -9.24
C LYS A 90 13.97 5.68 -8.72
N LYS A 91 12.92 6.25 -9.31
CA LYS A 91 12.29 7.49 -8.82
C LYS A 91 11.64 7.28 -7.45
N LEU A 92 10.96 6.14 -7.27
CA LEU A 92 10.31 5.82 -6.00
C LEU A 92 11.34 5.59 -4.88
N GLU A 93 12.44 4.87 -5.18
CA GLU A 93 13.58 4.72 -4.27
C GLU A 93 14.14 6.09 -3.84
N SER A 94 14.42 6.98 -4.82
CA SER A 94 14.92 8.32 -4.54
C SER A 94 13.93 9.16 -3.71
N TRP A 95 12.63 8.98 -3.90
CA TRP A 95 11.62 9.63 -3.08
C TRP A 95 11.64 9.12 -1.65
N VAL A 96 11.74 7.80 -1.44
CA VAL A 96 11.91 7.20 -0.09
C VAL A 96 13.13 7.77 0.63
N GLU A 97 14.26 7.90 -0.05
CA GLU A 97 15.49 8.44 0.53
C GLU A 97 15.33 9.91 0.97
N SER A 98 14.67 10.72 0.15
CA SER A 98 14.47 12.15 0.40
C SER A 98 13.31 12.47 1.36
N GLU A 99 12.34 11.55 1.55
CA GLU A 99 11.16 11.78 2.38
C GLU A 99 11.52 11.80 3.87
N LYS A 100 11.09 12.87 4.54
CA LYS A 100 11.37 13.10 5.96
C LYS A 100 10.18 12.79 6.88
N ASN A 101 8.95 12.84 6.33
CA ASN A 101 7.77 12.47 7.09
C ASN A 101 7.71 10.96 7.24
N LEU A 102 7.71 10.47 8.48
CA LEU A 102 7.76 9.04 8.80
C LEU A 102 6.59 8.25 8.19
N VAL A 103 5.38 8.82 8.21
CA VAL A 103 4.18 8.16 7.67
C VAL A 103 4.23 8.10 6.15
N ASN A 104 4.58 9.20 5.48
CA ASN A 104 4.77 9.20 4.03
C ASN A 104 5.85 8.20 3.62
N LYS A 105 6.96 8.18 4.35
CA LYS A 105 8.08 7.25 4.10
C LYS A 105 7.63 5.79 4.25
N ALA A 106 6.85 5.48 5.27
CA ALA A 106 6.28 4.16 5.48
C ALA A 106 5.34 3.74 4.31
N ILE A 107 4.51 4.66 3.83
CA ILE A 107 3.66 4.44 2.65
C ILE A 107 4.52 4.16 1.41
N LEU A 108 5.56 4.96 1.17
CA LEU A 108 6.47 4.79 0.03
C LEU A 108 7.20 3.44 0.08
N HIS A 109 7.64 2.99 1.25
CA HIS A 109 8.18 1.65 1.44
C HIS A 109 7.16 0.56 1.09
N SER A 110 5.90 0.70 1.53
CA SER A 110 4.82 -0.24 1.17
C SER A 110 4.57 -0.28 -0.35
N LEU A 111 4.68 0.87 -1.02
CA LEU A 111 4.58 0.93 -2.49
C LEU A 111 5.75 0.21 -3.16
N LEU A 112 6.98 0.43 -2.72
CA LEU A 112 8.17 -0.27 -3.26
C LEU A 112 8.07 -1.78 -3.08
N ALA A 113 7.68 -2.26 -1.90
CA ALA A 113 7.47 -3.68 -1.67
C ALA A 113 6.49 -4.28 -2.69
N ARG A 114 5.41 -3.56 -2.96
CA ARG A 114 4.40 -3.97 -3.95
C ARG A 114 4.96 -3.98 -5.37
N GLU A 115 5.65 -2.93 -5.79
CA GLU A 115 6.23 -2.82 -7.14
C GLU A 115 7.24 -3.94 -7.40
N TYR A 116 8.12 -4.26 -6.44
CA TYR A 116 9.05 -5.39 -6.55
C TYR A 116 8.31 -6.73 -6.64
N SER A 117 7.24 -6.93 -5.87
CA SER A 117 6.43 -8.15 -5.92
C SER A 117 5.70 -8.29 -7.26
N ASP A 118 5.14 -7.21 -7.78
CA ASP A 118 4.45 -7.21 -9.08
C ASP A 118 5.44 -7.45 -10.22
N TYR A 119 6.67 -6.89 -10.17
CA TYR A 119 7.73 -7.23 -11.12
C TYR A 119 8.05 -8.72 -11.11
N MET A 120 8.22 -9.32 -9.93
CA MET A 120 8.47 -10.77 -9.80
C MET A 120 7.36 -11.59 -10.45
N ARG A 121 6.11 -11.25 -10.20
CA ARG A 121 4.96 -11.96 -10.76
C ARG A 121 4.91 -11.89 -12.29
N HIS A 122 5.12 -10.72 -12.86
CA HIS A 122 5.12 -10.52 -14.31
C HIS A 122 6.29 -11.24 -15.00
N ASN A 123 7.43 -11.36 -14.33
CA ASN A 123 8.64 -11.98 -14.87
C ASN A 123 8.93 -13.37 -14.33
N ARG A 124 7.93 -14.05 -13.73
CA ARG A 124 8.10 -15.32 -13.02
C ARG A 124 8.88 -16.38 -13.81
N ARG A 125 8.57 -16.56 -15.09
CA ARG A 125 9.27 -17.53 -15.95
C ARG A 125 10.75 -17.24 -16.05
N GLN A 126 11.12 -15.98 -16.28
CA GLN A 126 12.53 -15.58 -16.43
C GLN A 126 13.29 -15.73 -15.10
N LEU A 127 12.61 -15.45 -13.98
CA LEU A 127 13.21 -15.52 -12.65
C LEU A 127 13.38 -16.96 -12.17
N SER A 128 12.51 -17.90 -12.58
CA SER A 128 12.61 -19.31 -12.15
C SER A 128 13.87 -20.00 -12.67
N ASP A 129 14.42 -19.53 -13.79
CA ASP A 129 15.57 -20.13 -14.44
C ASP A 129 16.92 -19.53 -13.99
N ARG A 130 16.86 -18.49 -13.12
CA ARG A 130 18.07 -17.79 -12.65
C ARG A 130 18.63 -18.40 -11.38
N THR A 131 19.95 -18.57 -11.37
CA THR A 131 20.69 -18.95 -10.15
C THR A 131 20.62 -17.83 -9.12
N ALA A 132 20.52 -18.20 -7.84
CA ALA A 132 20.58 -17.24 -6.75
C ALA A 132 21.90 -16.46 -6.77
N LEU A 133 21.80 -15.15 -6.56
CA LEU A 133 22.94 -14.24 -6.48
C LEU A 133 23.20 -13.84 -5.02
N ASP A 134 24.42 -13.47 -4.71
CA ASP A 134 24.74 -12.87 -3.42
C ASP A 134 24.07 -11.48 -3.32
N VAL A 135 23.50 -11.18 -2.16
CA VAL A 135 22.84 -9.90 -1.92
C VAL A 135 23.84 -8.74 -1.98
N ASP A 136 25.06 -8.97 -1.51
CA ASP A 136 26.13 -7.96 -1.50
C ASP A 136 26.73 -7.72 -2.90
N GLU A 137 26.47 -8.62 -3.86
CA GLU A 137 26.91 -8.52 -5.25
C GLU A 137 25.77 -8.21 -6.23
N ALA A 138 24.67 -7.62 -5.73
CA ALA A 138 23.51 -7.35 -6.54
C ALA A 138 23.83 -6.43 -7.73
N PRO A 139 23.52 -6.85 -8.98
CA PRO A 139 23.70 -6.00 -10.16
C PRO A 139 22.94 -4.66 -10.05
N ALA A 140 23.50 -3.61 -10.64
CA ALA A 140 22.85 -2.30 -10.67
C ALA A 140 21.53 -2.31 -11.47
N ASP A 141 21.41 -3.19 -12.45
CA ASP A 141 20.20 -3.39 -13.25
C ASP A 141 19.32 -4.49 -12.65
N ILE A 142 18.13 -4.14 -12.16
CA ILE A 142 17.19 -5.10 -11.59
C ILE A 142 16.77 -6.20 -12.57
N ARG A 143 16.88 -5.95 -13.86
CA ARG A 143 16.58 -6.97 -14.89
C ARG A 143 17.54 -8.15 -14.86
N GLU A 144 18.69 -8.00 -14.19
CA GLU A 144 19.68 -9.06 -14.00
C GLU A 144 19.51 -9.77 -12.64
N TRP A 145 18.62 -9.28 -11.78
CA TRP A 145 18.42 -9.85 -10.45
C TRP A 145 17.80 -11.24 -10.50
N SER A 146 18.19 -12.06 -9.55
CA SER A 146 17.57 -13.35 -9.26
C SER A 146 16.40 -13.20 -8.26
N THR A 147 15.60 -14.25 -8.13
CA THR A 147 14.42 -14.29 -7.25
C THR A 147 14.76 -13.87 -5.81
N ASN A 148 15.87 -14.35 -5.24
CA ASN A 148 16.24 -14.06 -3.86
C ASN A 148 16.53 -12.57 -3.61
N LEU A 149 17.09 -11.83 -4.58
CA LEU A 149 17.31 -10.39 -4.45
C LEU A 149 16.00 -9.62 -4.40
N PHE A 150 15.04 -9.97 -5.25
CA PHE A 150 13.70 -9.37 -5.20
C PHE A 150 13.00 -9.67 -3.89
N VAL A 151 13.04 -10.94 -3.42
CA VAL A 151 12.45 -11.34 -2.13
C VAL A 151 13.07 -10.55 -0.98
N ALA A 152 14.38 -10.37 -0.98
CA ALA A 152 15.08 -9.57 0.03
C ALA A 152 14.59 -8.11 0.02
N LYS A 153 14.39 -7.50 -1.17
CA LYS A 153 13.86 -6.14 -1.29
C LYS A 153 12.40 -6.03 -0.86
N VAL A 154 11.56 -6.98 -1.22
CA VAL A 154 10.17 -7.03 -0.73
C VAL A 154 10.14 -7.10 0.80
N ASP A 155 10.96 -7.97 1.39
CA ASP A 155 11.04 -8.12 2.85
C ASP A 155 11.57 -6.85 3.53
N GLU A 156 12.66 -6.27 3.03
CA GLU A 156 13.25 -5.02 3.52
C GLU A 156 12.19 -3.90 3.56
N HIS A 157 11.49 -3.70 2.47
CA HIS A 157 10.54 -2.60 2.36
C HIS A 157 9.24 -2.84 3.14
N ASN A 158 8.73 -4.07 3.21
CA ASN A 158 7.61 -4.39 4.09
C ASN A 158 7.97 -4.15 5.57
N LEU A 159 9.14 -4.59 6.01
CA LEU A 159 9.61 -4.35 7.38
C LEU A 159 9.78 -2.85 7.65
N ALA A 160 10.36 -2.11 6.73
CA ALA A 160 10.55 -0.66 6.85
C ALA A 160 9.21 0.09 6.89
N SER A 161 8.19 -0.37 6.15
CA SER A 161 6.85 0.23 6.15
C SER A 161 6.13 0.11 7.50
N LEU A 162 6.47 -0.87 8.33
CA LEU A 162 5.84 -1.13 9.63
C LEU A 162 6.69 -0.73 10.84
N LYS A 163 7.90 -0.23 10.59
CA LYS A 163 8.90 0.03 11.63
C LYS A 163 8.41 0.99 12.71
N ASP A 164 7.79 2.09 12.32
CA ASP A 164 7.36 3.16 13.22
C ASP A 164 5.90 2.97 13.66
N SER A 165 5.54 1.76 14.14
CA SER A 165 4.18 1.36 14.47
C SER A 165 3.47 2.33 15.42
N VAL A 166 4.15 2.87 16.42
CA VAL A 166 3.58 3.84 17.37
C VAL A 166 3.07 5.08 16.62
N ARG A 167 3.89 5.66 15.74
CA ARG A 167 3.48 6.82 14.94
C ARG A 167 2.38 6.49 13.94
N LEU A 168 2.43 5.32 13.33
CA LEU A 168 1.42 4.87 12.37
C LEU A 168 0.05 4.64 13.04
N LEU A 169 0.01 4.18 14.28
CA LEU A 169 -1.22 4.02 15.06
C LEU A 169 -1.86 5.37 15.45
N GLU A 170 -1.09 6.46 15.53
CA GLU A 170 -1.58 7.79 15.88
C GLU A 170 -2.22 8.53 14.69
N VAL A 171 -1.87 8.16 13.46
CA VAL A 171 -2.30 8.86 12.24
C VAL A 171 -3.47 8.15 11.60
N SER A 172 -4.57 8.87 11.40
CA SER A 172 -5.75 8.32 10.74
C SER A 172 -5.52 8.16 9.23
N SER A 173 -5.89 7.00 8.69
CA SER A 173 -5.89 6.77 7.24
C SER A 173 -6.84 7.72 6.49
N LYS A 174 -7.84 8.29 7.18
CA LYS A 174 -8.75 9.32 6.64
C LYS A 174 -8.03 10.62 6.25
N GLU A 175 -6.90 10.93 6.90
CA GLU A 175 -6.07 12.08 6.54
C GLU A 175 -5.40 11.93 5.17
N TYR A 176 -5.35 10.71 4.67
CA TYR A 176 -4.75 10.36 3.38
C TYR A 176 -5.75 10.22 2.23
N VAL A 177 -7.00 10.66 2.42
CA VAL A 177 -7.96 10.83 1.31
C VAL A 177 -7.46 11.94 0.38
N PRO A 178 -7.39 11.76 -0.94
CA PRO A 178 -8.01 10.70 -1.73
C PRO A 178 -7.07 9.53 -2.10
N PHE A 179 -5.89 9.43 -1.52
CA PHE A 179 -5.00 8.28 -1.73
C PHE A 179 -5.60 6.99 -1.13
N VAL A 180 -6.15 7.11 0.07
CA VAL A 180 -6.92 6.04 0.73
C VAL A 180 -8.39 6.19 0.39
N GLU A 181 -9.02 5.12 -0.05
CA GLU A 181 -10.46 5.02 -0.25
C GLU A 181 -11.07 4.28 0.95
N LEU A 182 -12.14 4.83 1.51
CA LEU A 182 -12.83 4.26 2.67
C LEU A 182 -14.10 3.58 2.18
N GLU A 183 -14.20 2.28 2.43
CA GLU A 183 -15.37 1.48 2.09
C GLU A 183 -16.31 1.33 3.30
N ASP A 184 -17.60 1.09 3.06
CA ASP A 184 -18.63 0.95 4.10
C ASP A 184 -18.34 -0.23 5.05
N GLY A 185 -17.70 -1.30 4.55
CA GLY A 185 -17.31 -2.46 5.35
C GLY A 185 -16.19 -2.19 6.38
N SER A 186 -15.55 -1.02 6.32
CA SER A 186 -14.43 -0.67 7.20
C SER A 186 -14.82 -0.12 8.57
N ARG A 187 -16.11 -0.12 8.94
CA ARG A 187 -16.62 0.54 10.16
C ARG A 187 -16.02 0.02 11.47
N PHE A 188 -15.64 -1.25 11.52
CA PHE A 188 -15.04 -1.87 12.71
C PHE A 188 -13.51 -1.73 12.79
N TYR A 189 -12.88 -1.24 11.73
CA TYR A 189 -11.43 -1.04 11.71
C TYR A 189 -11.04 0.30 12.34
N GLY A 190 -9.88 0.33 12.97
CA GLY A 190 -9.38 1.52 13.67
C GLY A 190 -9.05 2.71 12.77
N HIS A 191 -9.08 2.54 11.45
CA HIS A 191 -8.73 3.57 10.45
C HIS A 191 -7.39 4.25 10.69
N ASP A 192 -6.45 3.59 11.36
CA ASP A 192 -5.09 4.07 11.48
C ASP A 192 -4.21 3.60 10.31
N MET A 193 -3.06 4.27 10.14
CA MET A 193 -2.13 3.94 9.06
C MET A 193 -1.42 2.62 9.29
N TYR A 194 -1.28 2.17 10.55
CA TYR A 194 -0.65 0.90 10.85
C TYR A 194 -1.47 -0.28 10.30
N LEU A 195 -2.79 -0.28 10.54
CA LEU A 195 -3.70 -1.28 9.99
C LEU A 195 -3.61 -1.37 8.46
N LEU A 196 -3.69 -0.21 7.80
CA LEU A 196 -3.62 -0.14 6.33
C LEU A 196 -2.31 -0.74 5.80
N LEU A 197 -1.18 -0.34 6.39
CA LEU A 197 0.12 -0.82 5.93
C LEU A 197 0.39 -2.27 6.30
N ALA A 198 -0.12 -2.74 7.46
CA ALA A 198 -0.05 -4.14 7.85
C ALA A 198 -0.85 -5.05 6.90
N ALA A 199 -2.09 -4.67 6.56
CA ALA A 199 -2.88 -5.39 5.57
C ALA A 199 -2.16 -5.45 4.21
N ARG A 200 -1.62 -4.32 3.73
CA ARG A 200 -0.83 -4.27 2.49
C ARG A 200 0.43 -5.13 2.54
N ALA A 201 1.09 -5.22 3.69
CA ALA A 201 2.26 -6.08 3.85
C ALA A 201 1.87 -7.57 3.76
N VAL A 202 0.75 -7.97 4.39
CA VAL A 202 0.20 -9.33 4.24
C VAL A 202 -0.09 -9.65 2.77
N ASP A 203 -0.83 -8.77 2.08
CA ASP A 203 -1.12 -8.93 0.65
C ASP A 203 0.16 -9.05 -0.18
N THR A 204 1.14 -8.21 0.10
CA THR A 204 2.41 -8.22 -0.64
C THR A 204 3.20 -9.50 -0.41
N TYR A 205 3.24 -10.02 0.83
CA TYR A 205 3.86 -11.33 1.09
C TYR A 205 3.10 -12.48 0.41
N GLN A 206 1.77 -12.42 0.33
CA GLN A 206 0.97 -13.43 -0.39
C GLN A 206 1.29 -13.46 -1.89
N LEU A 207 1.70 -12.34 -2.49
CA LEU A 207 2.15 -12.30 -3.88
C LEU A 207 3.44 -13.10 -4.15
N LEU A 208 4.20 -13.43 -3.12
CA LEU A 208 5.39 -14.27 -3.22
C LEU A 208 5.05 -15.76 -3.34
N ASP A 209 3.77 -16.13 -3.33
CA ASP A 209 3.34 -17.52 -3.48
C ASP A 209 3.89 -18.15 -4.76
N GLY A 210 4.42 -19.37 -4.60
CA GLY A 210 5.04 -20.13 -5.68
C GLY A 210 6.45 -19.70 -6.09
N PHE A 211 7.13 -18.79 -5.32
CA PHE A 211 8.55 -18.48 -5.48
C PHE A 211 9.47 -19.28 -4.53
N GLN A 212 8.96 -20.37 -3.93
CA GLN A 212 9.70 -21.25 -3.02
C GLN A 212 10.19 -20.57 -1.73
N VAL A 213 9.47 -19.57 -1.27
CA VAL A 213 9.78 -18.80 -0.05
C VAL A 213 8.75 -19.00 1.06
N ASP A 214 8.04 -20.12 1.04
CA ASP A 214 6.88 -20.40 1.92
C ASP A 214 7.21 -20.24 3.40
N THR A 215 8.41 -20.62 3.84
CA THR A 215 8.83 -20.48 5.24
C THR A 215 8.96 -19.01 5.64
N LEU A 216 9.62 -18.19 4.81
CA LEU A 216 9.74 -16.75 5.05
C LEU A 216 8.37 -16.09 5.03
N GLN A 217 7.58 -16.36 4.00
CA GLN A 217 6.24 -15.81 3.82
C GLN A 217 5.37 -16.07 5.04
N ARG A 218 5.28 -17.33 5.51
CA ARG A 218 4.49 -17.70 6.70
C ARG A 218 4.99 -17.03 7.96
N ALA A 219 6.31 -17.01 8.18
CA ALA A 219 6.90 -16.36 9.34
C ALA A 219 6.57 -14.85 9.37
N ARG A 220 6.67 -14.17 8.22
CA ARG A 220 6.41 -12.74 8.10
C ARG A 220 4.93 -12.40 8.28
N ILE A 221 4.02 -13.12 7.63
CA ILE A 221 2.58 -12.90 7.78
C ILE A 221 2.14 -13.15 9.22
N ASN A 222 2.59 -14.24 9.85
CA ASN A 222 2.34 -14.49 11.27
C ASN A 222 2.85 -13.36 12.16
N SER A 223 4.05 -12.84 11.89
CA SER A 223 4.63 -11.73 12.64
C SER A 223 3.79 -10.46 12.49
N VAL A 224 3.33 -10.14 11.27
CA VAL A 224 2.47 -8.96 11.03
C VAL A 224 1.18 -9.07 11.84
N TYR A 225 0.46 -10.20 11.77
CA TYR A 225 -0.77 -10.39 12.54
C TYR A 225 -0.53 -10.37 14.04
N THR A 226 0.52 -11.03 14.53
CA THR A 226 0.86 -11.05 15.96
C THR A 226 1.15 -9.65 16.47
N ASN A 227 1.94 -8.87 15.74
CA ASN A 227 2.26 -7.50 16.12
C ASN A 227 1.03 -6.59 16.08
N MET A 228 0.16 -6.76 15.08
CA MET A 228 -1.09 -6.01 14.94
C MET A 228 -2.04 -6.30 16.10
N ILE A 229 -2.30 -7.58 16.41
CA ILE A 229 -3.15 -7.99 17.53
C ILE A 229 -2.60 -7.45 18.85
N ASN A 230 -1.29 -7.56 19.09
CA ASN A 230 -0.66 -7.04 20.29
C ASN A 230 -0.77 -5.51 20.40
N ALA A 231 -0.56 -4.79 19.29
CA ALA A 231 -0.68 -3.33 19.26
C ALA A 231 -2.11 -2.88 19.64
N TYR A 232 -3.13 -3.56 19.14
CA TYR A 232 -4.52 -3.24 19.44
C TYR A 232 -4.97 -3.66 20.84
N ARG A 233 -4.49 -4.78 21.37
CA ARG A 233 -4.79 -5.22 22.75
C ARG A 233 -4.41 -4.19 23.81
N HIS A 234 -3.38 -3.41 23.55
CA HIS A 234 -2.90 -2.37 24.47
C HIS A 234 -3.52 -0.98 24.20
N ARG A 235 -4.48 -0.90 23.27
CA ARG A 235 -5.11 0.35 22.87
C ARG A 235 -6.59 0.38 23.25
N VAL A 236 -6.96 1.33 24.09
CA VAL A 236 -8.36 1.53 24.51
C VAL A 236 -9.24 1.84 23.30
N GLY A 237 -10.35 1.14 23.17
CA GLY A 237 -11.31 1.34 22.07
C GLY A 237 -10.95 0.62 20.75
N ALA A 238 -9.91 -0.23 20.75
CA ALA A 238 -9.49 -0.99 19.58
C ALA A 238 -9.88 -2.48 19.66
N GLU A 239 -10.81 -2.84 20.53
CA GLU A 239 -11.24 -4.21 20.77
C GLU A 239 -11.82 -4.87 19.51
N ASP A 240 -12.58 -4.12 18.70
CA ASP A 240 -13.13 -4.63 17.44
C ASP A 240 -12.01 -4.98 16.44
N ALA A 241 -10.95 -4.17 16.41
CA ALA A 241 -9.79 -4.45 15.58
C ALA A 241 -9.00 -5.69 16.05
N VAL A 242 -8.99 -5.99 17.36
CA VAL A 242 -8.41 -7.24 17.89
C VAL A 242 -9.20 -8.44 17.39
N VAL A 243 -10.52 -8.40 17.46
CA VAL A 243 -11.39 -9.48 16.98
C VAL A 243 -11.15 -9.73 15.50
N LEU A 244 -11.24 -8.70 14.66
CA LEU A 244 -11.02 -8.80 13.22
C LEU A 244 -9.64 -9.34 12.87
N ALA A 245 -8.58 -8.76 13.45
CA ALA A 245 -7.22 -9.22 13.18
C ALA A 245 -6.98 -10.69 13.60
N THR A 246 -7.65 -11.13 14.67
CA THR A 246 -7.57 -12.52 15.14
C THR A 246 -8.27 -13.46 14.17
N LEU A 247 -9.47 -13.09 13.68
CA LEU A 247 -10.20 -13.87 12.68
C LEU A 247 -9.43 -13.93 11.35
N ASP A 248 -8.92 -12.79 10.86
CA ASP A 248 -8.15 -12.75 9.62
C ASP A 248 -6.87 -13.59 9.71
N ASN A 249 -6.16 -13.53 10.85
CA ASN A 249 -5.01 -14.40 11.10
C ASN A 249 -5.39 -15.87 11.06
N TRP A 250 -6.52 -16.22 11.67
CA TRP A 250 -7.01 -17.59 11.64
C TRP A 250 -7.40 -18.02 10.22
N LYS A 251 -8.18 -17.23 9.50
CA LYS A 251 -8.56 -17.48 8.10
C LYS A 251 -7.31 -17.72 7.23
N TRP A 252 -6.30 -16.86 7.38
CA TRP A 252 -5.06 -17.05 6.67
C TRP A 252 -4.34 -18.36 7.04
N LYS A 253 -4.25 -18.70 8.33
CA LYS A 253 -3.62 -19.95 8.80
C LYS A 253 -4.33 -21.19 8.28
N SER A 254 -5.65 -21.18 8.26
CA SER A 254 -6.49 -22.31 7.84
C SER A 254 -6.47 -22.51 6.31
N THR A 255 -6.40 -21.43 5.54
CA THR A 255 -6.35 -21.45 4.07
C THR A 255 -4.94 -21.45 3.52
N GLY A 256 -3.98 -21.06 4.33
CA GLY A 256 -2.61 -20.75 3.91
C GLY A 256 -1.73 -21.94 3.64
N GLY A 257 -1.40 -22.08 2.39
CA GLY A 257 -0.10 -22.52 1.95
C GLY A 257 0.17 -24.03 1.93
N GLY A 258 0.03 -24.65 0.79
CA GLY A 258 0.67 -25.91 0.50
C GLY A 258 -0.13 -27.19 0.78
N ILE A 259 -1.44 -27.07 0.96
CA ILE A 259 -2.33 -28.24 1.18
C ILE A 259 -2.42 -29.16 -0.04
N SER A 260 -2.06 -28.69 -1.22
CA SER A 260 -2.35 -29.40 -2.48
C SER A 260 -1.50 -30.65 -2.77
N ARG A 261 -0.51 -30.98 -1.93
CA ARG A 261 0.40 -32.13 -2.16
C ARG A 261 0.57 -33.07 -0.97
N GLU A 262 -0.16 -32.86 0.12
CA GLU A 262 -0.09 -33.76 1.27
C GLU A 262 -0.91 -35.03 1.03
N PRO A 263 -0.50 -36.20 1.53
CA PRO A 263 -1.34 -37.40 1.55
C PRO A 263 -2.67 -37.13 2.27
N TYR A 264 -3.76 -37.74 1.81
CA TYR A 264 -5.11 -37.53 2.35
C TYR A 264 -5.21 -37.75 3.87
N THR A 265 -4.47 -38.74 4.41
CA THR A 265 -4.42 -39.00 5.86
C THR A 265 -3.85 -37.83 6.65
N THR A 266 -2.75 -37.24 6.18
CA THR A 266 -2.12 -36.06 6.80
C THR A 266 -3.02 -34.84 6.68
N TYR A 267 -3.73 -34.69 5.57
CA TYR A 267 -4.70 -33.60 5.37
C TYR A 267 -5.86 -33.71 6.38
N ARG A 268 -6.41 -34.92 6.58
CA ARG A 268 -7.51 -35.15 7.52
C ARG A 268 -7.12 -34.83 8.96
N GLU A 269 -5.98 -35.34 9.41
CA GLU A 269 -5.47 -35.09 10.75
C GLU A 269 -5.20 -33.60 10.98
N ARG A 270 -4.63 -32.94 9.98
CA ARG A 270 -4.38 -31.51 10.02
C ARG A 270 -5.69 -30.73 10.08
N LYS A 271 -6.68 -31.09 9.27
CA LYS A 271 -7.99 -30.43 9.28
C LYS A 271 -8.66 -30.56 10.65
N GLU A 272 -8.73 -31.77 11.22
CA GLU A 272 -9.32 -32.01 12.55
C GLU A 272 -8.62 -31.19 13.65
N ARG A 273 -7.30 -31.03 13.57
CA ARG A 273 -6.54 -30.17 14.49
C ARG A 273 -6.88 -28.68 14.29
N LEU A 274 -6.93 -28.23 13.04
CA LEU A 274 -7.27 -26.85 12.72
C LEU A 274 -8.70 -26.50 13.13
N ASP A 275 -9.66 -27.39 12.90
CA ASP A 275 -11.04 -27.19 13.30
C ASP A 275 -11.15 -27.05 14.83
N LYS A 276 -10.40 -27.86 15.59
CA LYS A 276 -10.33 -27.73 17.05
C LYS A 276 -9.71 -26.42 17.50
N GLU A 277 -8.57 -26.04 16.93
CA GLU A 277 -7.90 -24.77 17.21
C GLU A 277 -8.81 -23.58 16.86
N HIS A 278 -9.61 -23.69 15.79
CA HIS A 278 -10.57 -22.68 15.39
C HIS A 278 -11.64 -22.46 16.46
N LEU A 279 -12.26 -23.55 16.91
CA LEU A 279 -13.27 -23.48 17.97
C LEU A 279 -12.68 -22.84 19.25
N GLU A 280 -11.45 -23.17 19.62
CA GLU A 280 -10.78 -22.56 20.77
C GLU A 280 -10.57 -21.04 20.58
N VAL A 281 -10.23 -20.59 19.36
CA VAL A 281 -10.09 -19.16 19.03
C VAL A 281 -11.45 -18.46 19.12
N LEU A 282 -12.50 -19.03 18.53
CA LEU A 282 -13.85 -18.45 18.55
C LEU A 282 -14.39 -18.37 19.98
N ASP A 283 -14.27 -19.44 20.78
CA ASP A 283 -14.69 -19.46 22.18
C ASP A 283 -13.97 -18.40 23.03
N ASN A 284 -12.69 -18.20 22.79
CA ASN A 284 -11.92 -17.17 23.47
C ASN A 284 -12.40 -15.76 23.09
N LEU A 285 -12.66 -15.51 21.81
CA LEU A 285 -13.17 -14.22 21.35
C LEU A 285 -14.58 -13.94 21.91
N ILE A 286 -15.47 -14.92 21.92
CA ILE A 286 -16.81 -14.80 22.49
C ILE A 286 -16.73 -14.53 24.01
N ARG A 287 -15.85 -15.24 24.73
CA ARG A 287 -15.69 -15.05 26.16
C ARG A 287 -15.16 -13.66 26.51
N GLU A 288 -14.23 -13.13 25.71
CA GLU A 288 -13.57 -11.85 25.98
C GLU A 288 -14.37 -10.66 25.44
N TYR A 289 -15.02 -10.80 24.26
CA TYR A 289 -15.65 -9.71 23.52
C TYR A 289 -17.12 -9.91 23.17
N GLY A 290 -17.78 -10.97 23.68
CA GLY A 290 -19.12 -11.43 23.25
C GLY A 290 -20.27 -10.42 23.36
N GLY A 291 -20.09 -9.34 24.12
CA GLY A 291 -21.06 -8.22 24.19
C GLY A 291 -20.93 -7.18 23.08
N ARG A 292 -19.99 -7.29 22.16
CA ARG A 292 -19.74 -6.31 21.10
C ARG A 292 -20.42 -6.73 19.79
N GLU A 293 -20.83 -5.73 18.99
CA GLU A 293 -21.48 -5.95 17.68
C GLU A 293 -20.59 -6.77 16.73
N ILE A 294 -19.28 -6.54 16.74
CA ILE A 294 -18.30 -7.27 15.90
C ILE A 294 -18.33 -8.79 16.14
N CYS A 295 -18.75 -9.23 17.32
CA CYS A 295 -18.84 -10.68 17.61
C CYS A 295 -19.91 -11.38 16.81
N ALA A 296 -20.79 -10.67 16.09
CA ALA A 296 -21.64 -11.29 15.08
C ALA A 296 -20.83 -12.01 14.00
N GLU A 297 -19.67 -11.47 13.62
CA GLU A 297 -18.74 -12.11 12.66
C GLU A 297 -18.17 -13.42 13.22
N VAL A 298 -17.91 -13.47 14.53
CA VAL A 298 -17.41 -14.68 15.23
C VAL A 298 -18.44 -15.81 15.23
N TYR A 299 -19.73 -15.48 15.30
CA TYR A 299 -20.80 -16.49 15.27
C TYR A 299 -21.13 -17.01 13.86
N ILE A 300 -20.63 -16.34 12.82
CA ILE A 300 -20.86 -16.75 11.43
C ILE A 300 -19.73 -17.68 10.93
N ASP A 301 -18.51 -17.51 11.44
CA ASP A 301 -17.35 -18.35 11.12
C ASP A 301 -17.42 -19.71 11.82
#